data_0132eaf8533fe9a98bd0a41bfdd39ee0
#
_entry.id   0132eaf8533fe9a98bd0a41bfdd39ee0
#
_cell.length_a   1.000
_cell.length_b   1.000
_cell.length_c   1.000
_cell.angle_alpha   90.00
_cell.angle_beta   90.00
_cell.angle_gamma   90.00
#
_symmetry.space_group_name_H-M   'P 1'
#
loop_
_entity.id
_entity.type
_entity.pdbx_description
1 polymer ?
#
loop_
_entity_poly.entity_id
_entity_poly.type
_entity_poly.pdbx_seq_one_letter_code
_entity_poly.pdbx_strand_id
1 'polypeptide(L)'
;MDKDPYIYRVKKVIKVVDGDTIDADIDLGFDISLTKRVRLSGVDTPESRTTDLKEKALGLEVKEWLKKKLQDQTDIIIKTELPDSTEKYGRILGQLFVGDKEVMSVNKKKSVNQQMIDEGYCWVYNGGTKKKDFAELEAKRKSTL
;
A
#
# COMPACT_ATOMS: atom_id res chain seq x y z
N MET A 1 -15.93 -19.57 -7.65
CA MET A 1 -15.70 -19.24 -6.72
C MET A 1 -14.66 -18.63 -6.49
N ASP A 2 -14.17 -17.95 -6.54
CA ASP A 2 -13.25 -17.46 -6.27
C ASP A 2 -13.18 -16.64 -5.33
N LYS A 3 -13.22 -16.86 -4.44
CA LYS A 3 -13.15 -16.09 -3.37
C LYS A 3 -11.82 -15.70 -3.06
N ASP A 4 -11.64 -14.70 -2.30
CA ASP A 4 -10.37 -14.21 -1.82
C ASP A 4 -10.26 -14.57 -0.34
N PRO A 5 -9.85 -15.81 -0.04
CA PRO A 5 -9.85 -16.27 1.35
C PRO A 5 -8.77 -15.62 2.21
N TYR A 6 -7.82 -14.90 1.61
CA TYR A 6 -6.69 -14.33 2.33
C TYR A 6 -6.89 -12.85 2.59
N ILE A 7 -7.92 -12.55 3.37
CA ILE A 7 -8.27 -11.19 3.79
C ILE A 7 -8.13 -11.14 5.31
N TYR A 8 -7.35 -10.19 5.80
CA TYR A 8 -7.06 -10.07 7.22
C TYR A 8 -7.30 -8.65 7.70
N ARG A 9 -7.56 -8.51 8.99
CA ARG A 9 -7.64 -7.20 9.63
C ARG A 9 -6.24 -6.76 10.03
N VAL A 10 -5.92 -5.50 9.80
CA VAL A 10 -4.68 -4.91 10.31
C VAL A 10 -5.00 -4.37 11.69
N LYS A 11 -4.38 -4.95 12.71
CA LYS A 11 -4.61 -4.59 14.09
C LYS A 11 -4.01 -3.22 14.40
N LYS A 12 -2.82 -2.96 13.85
CA LYS A 12 -2.10 -1.72 14.08
C LYS A 12 -1.09 -1.49 12.98
N VAL A 13 -1.03 -0.26 12.47
CA VAL A 13 0.07 0.17 11.59
C VAL A 13 1.17 0.69 12.51
N ILE A 14 2.29 0.01 12.55
CA ILE A 14 3.39 0.37 13.42
C ILE A 14 4.17 1.55 12.87
N LYS A 15 4.45 1.50 11.57
CA LYS A 15 5.28 2.50 10.93
C LYS A 15 5.05 2.52 9.44
N VAL A 16 4.99 3.69 8.84
CA VAL A 16 5.07 3.86 7.40
C VAL A 16 6.54 4.00 7.06
N VAL A 17 7.10 2.98 6.42
CA VAL A 17 8.53 2.91 6.10
C VAL A 17 8.85 3.74 4.88
N ASP A 18 8.00 3.61 3.86
CA ASP A 18 8.15 4.34 2.61
C ASP A 18 6.76 4.49 1.98
N GLY A 19 6.65 5.15 0.85
CA GLY A 19 5.36 5.35 0.20
C GLY A 19 4.64 4.07 -0.19
N ASP A 20 5.37 2.97 -0.34
CA ASP A 20 4.81 1.68 -0.74
C ASP A 20 5.06 0.56 0.28
N THR A 21 5.49 0.90 1.50
CA THR A 21 5.89 -0.11 2.48
C THR A 21 5.51 0.33 3.89
N ILE A 22 4.86 -0.57 4.62
CA ILE A 22 4.51 -0.33 6.03
C ILE A 22 4.94 -1.52 6.87
N ASP A 23 5.12 -1.27 8.17
CA ASP A 23 5.22 -2.33 9.17
C ASP A 23 3.91 -2.37 9.92
N ALA A 24 3.33 -3.54 10.07
CA ALA A 24 1.99 -3.68 10.64
C ALA A 24 1.86 -4.97 11.44
N ASP A 25 0.95 -4.91 12.43
CA ASP A 25 0.49 -6.10 13.14
C ASP A 25 -0.76 -6.58 12.44
N ILE A 26 -0.73 -7.81 11.96
CA ILE A 26 -1.84 -8.41 11.24
C ILE A 26 -2.53 -9.41 12.16
N ASP A 27 -3.85 -9.27 12.28
CA ASP A 27 -4.67 -10.12 13.11
C ASP A 27 -5.00 -11.39 12.33
N LEU A 28 -4.52 -12.53 12.83
CA LEU A 28 -4.76 -13.81 12.18
C LEU A 28 -5.94 -14.58 12.82
N GLY A 29 -6.61 -13.94 13.79
CA GLY A 29 -7.68 -14.59 14.51
C GLY A 29 -7.14 -15.45 15.65
N PHE A 30 -8.04 -15.92 16.52
CA PHE A 30 -7.67 -16.78 17.65
C PHE A 30 -6.64 -16.14 18.59
N ASP A 31 -6.69 -14.82 18.71
CA ASP A 31 -5.73 -14.04 19.53
C ASP A 31 -4.29 -14.16 19.02
N ILE A 32 -4.11 -14.53 17.75
CA ILE A 32 -2.79 -14.61 17.15
C ILE A 32 -2.61 -13.41 16.23
N SER A 33 -1.49 -12.71 16.36
CA SER A 33 -1.13 -11.65 15.44
C SER A 33 0.31 -11.82 14.97
N LEU A 34 0.61 -11.27 13.81
CA LEU A 34 1.90 -11.38 13.18
C LEU A 34 2.37 -9.99 12.78
N THR A 35 3.56 -9.61 13.26
CA THR A 35 4.16 -8.34 12.86
C THR A 35 4.99 -8.57 11.61
N LYS A 36 4.63 -7.87 10.54
CA LYS A 36 5.30 -8.06 9.25
C LYS A 36 5.46 -6.74 8.52
N ARG A 37 6.48 -6.70 7.70
CA ARG A 37 6.64 -5.63 6.72
C ARG A 37 5.78 -5.96 5.50
N VAL A 38 4.97 -5.01 5.09
CA VAL A 38 4.03 -5.16 3.98
C VAL A 38 4.43 -4.24 2.85
N ARG A 39 4.61 -4.80 1.66
CA ARG A 39 4.84 -4.07 0.43
C ARG A 39 3.49 -3.94 -0.27
N LEU A 40 3.09 -2.74 -0.62
CA LEU A 40 1.84 -2.56 -1.36
C LEU A 40 1.99 -3.12 -2.76
N SER A 41 1.12 -4.06 -3.13
CA SER A 41 1.21 -4.73 -4.42
C SER A 41 0.74 -3.85 -5.55
N GLY A 42 1.34 -4.04 -6.72
CA GLY A 42 0.91 -3.37 -7.94
C GLY A 42 1.37 -1.93 -8.10
N VAL A 43 2.13 -1.39 -7.15
CA VAL A 43 2.56 0.01 -7.19
C VAL A 43 4.06 0.13 -6.99
N ASP A 44 4.61 1.21 -7.53
CA ASP A 44 6.00 1.58 -7.29
C ASP A 44 6.01 3.09 -7.06
N THR A 45 6.62 3.53 -5.97
CA THR A 45 6.64 4.93 -5.58
C THR A 45 8.03 5.52 -5.74
N PRO A 46 8.15 6.85 -5.90
CA PRO A 46 9.45 7.50 -5.85
C PRO A 46 10.13 7.19 -4.51
N GLU A 47 11.44 7.03 -4.54
CA GLU A 47 12.19 6.72 -3.33
C GLU A 47 12.34 7.93 -2.44
N SER A 48 12.11 7.76 -1.13
CA SER A 48 12.28 8.83 -0.16
C SER A 48 13.70 8.88 0.39
N ARG A 49 14.48 7.83 0.17
CA ARG A 49 15.87 7.75 0.65
C ARG A 49 16.81 7.63 -0.52
N THR A 50 17.01 8.73 -1.24
CA THR A 50 17.86 8.79 -2.41
C THR A 50 18.61 10.12 -2.41
N THR A 51 19.71 10.17 -3.14
CA THR A 51 20.46 11.41 -3.32
C THR A 51 19.86 12.30 -4.40
N ASP A 52 18.95 11.77 -5.21
CA ASP A 52 18.22 12.57 -6.20
C ASP A 52 17.17 13.40 -5.48
N LEU A 53 17.40 14.70 -5.38
CA LEU A 53 16.54 15.59 -4.60
C LEU A 53 15.10 15.65 -5.11
N LYS A 54 14.91 15.59 -6.43
CA LYS A 54 13.56 15.62 -6.99
C LYS A 54 12.80 14.34 -6.65
N GLU A 55 13.43 13.21 -6.82
CA GLU A 55 12.83 11.93 -6.46
C GLU A 55 12.55 11.84 -4.98
N LYS A 56 13.49 12.31 -4.16
CA LYS A 56 13.34 12.31 -2.71
C LYS A 56 12.13 13.14 -2.28
N ALA A 57 11.96 14.32 -2.85
CA ALA A 57 10.83 15.18 -2.52
C ALA A 57 9.51 14.49 -2.85
N LEU A 58 9.41 13.90 -4.04
CA LEU A 58 8.21 13.17 -4.44
C LEU A 58 7.95 11.96 -3.55
N GLY A 59 9.01 11.24 -3.20
CA GLY A 59 8.91 10.08 -2.30
C GLY A 59 8.42 10.46 -0.92
N LEU A 60 8.91 11.57 -0.38
CA LEU A 60 8.46 12.05 0.93
C LEU A 60 6.99 12.48 0.90
N GLU A 61 6.54 13.06 -0.21
CA GLU A 61 5.13 13.42 -0.37
C GLU A 61 4.23 12.17 -0.34
N VAL A 62 4.62 11.12 -1.02
CA VAL A 62 3.85 9.87 -1.04
C VAL A 62 3.83 9.24 0.35
N LYS A 63 4.96 9.24 1.02
CA LYS A 63 5.06 8.70 2.37
C LYS A 63 4.11 9.44 3.31
N GLU A 64 4.05 10.77 3.21
CA GLU A 64 3.17 11.59 4.02
C GLU A 64 1.70 11.35 3.67
N TRP A 65 1.40 11.21 2.39
CA TRP A 65 0.06 10.88 1.93
C TRP A 65 -0.41 9.56 2.54
N LEU A 66 0.46 8.54 2.52
CA LEU A 66 0.12 7.24 3.08
C LEU A 66 -0.07 7.30 4.59
N LYS A 67 0.78 8.05 5.29
CA LYS A 67 0.62 8.26 6.74
C LYS A 67 -0.75 8.83 7.06
N LYS A 68 -1.16 9.86 6.33
CA LYS A 68 -2.46 10.51 6.55
C LYS A 68 -3.61 9.57 6.24
N LYS A 69 -3.47 8.77 5.20
CA LYS A 69 -4.51 7.85 4.78
C LYS A 69 -4.76 6.77 5.83
N LEU A 70 -3.73 6.33 6.52
CA LEU A 70 -3.80 5.27 7.51
C LEU A 70 -3.93 5.79 8.95
N GLN A 71 -3.69 7.07 9.17
CA GLN A 71 -3.71 7.66 10.50
C GLN A 71 -5.09 7.59 11.11
N ASP A 72 -5.14 7.18 12.38
CA ASP A 72 -6.39 7.13 13.17
C ASP A 72 -7.48 6.23 12.58
N GLN A 73 -7.11 5.35 11.67
CA GLN A 73 -8.04 4.37 11.11
C GLN A 73 -8.07 3.14 11.98
N THR A 74 -9.26 2.68 12.33
CA THR A 74 -9.43 1.45 13.11
C THR A 74 -9.89 0.28 12.25
N ASP A 75 -10.34 0.57 11.03
CA ASP A 75 -10.87 -0.46 10.13
C ASP A 75 -10.00 -0.56 8.90
N ILE A 76 -8.82 -1.13 9.08
CA ILE A 76 -7.88 -1.36 7.99
C ILE A 76 -7.86 -2.86 7.68
N ILE A 77 -8.02 -3.19 6.41
CA ILE A 77 -8.03 -4.57 5.95
C ILE A 77 -6.91 -4.73 4.93
N ILE A 78 -6.21 -5.86 5.01
CA ILE A 78 -5.21 -6.23 4.02
C ILE A 78 -5.70 -7.46 3.27
N LYS A 79 -5.63 -7.40 1.95
CA LYS A 79 -5.97 -8.53 1.08
C LYS A 79 -4.69 -8.98 0.39
N THR A 80 -4.32 -10.23 0.60
CA THR A 80 -3.18 -10.83 -0.08
C THR A 80 -3.71 -11.69 -1.22
N GLU A 81 -2.94 -11.83 -2.28
CA GLU A 81 -3.42 -12.53 -3.48
C GLU A 81 -3.31 -14.03 -3.38
N LEU A 82 -2.30 -14.52 -2.68
CA LEU A 82 -2.00 -15.95 -2.60
C LEU A 82 -1.74 -16.33 -1.14
N PRO A 83 -1.82 -17.62 -0.80
CA PRO A 83 -1.59 -18.07 0.57
C PRO A 83 -0.22 -17.68 1.10
N ASP A 84 0.78 -17.66 0.23
CA ASP A 84 2.14 -17.30 0.61
C ASP A 84 2.59 -16.07 -0.16
N SER A 85 1.73 -15.08 -0.24
CA SER A 85 1.95 -13.86 -1.02
C SER A 85 3.07 -13.03 -0.40
N THR A 86 4.30 -13.49 -0.57
CA THR A 86 5.49 -12.86 -0.06
C THR A 86 6.38 -12.51 -1.22
N GLU A 87 6.91 -11.30 -1.23
CA GLU A 87 7.87 -10.97 -2.26
C GLU A 87 9.24 -11.56 -1.88
N LYS A 88 10.20 -11.50 -2.79
CA LYS A 88 11.47 -12.21 -2.65
C LYS A 88 12.31 -11.84 -1.41
N TYR A 89 12.01 -10.72 -0.77
CA TYR A 89 12.72 -10.30 0.44
C TYR A 89 11.94 -10.61 1.72
N GLY A 90 10.90 -11.44 1.63
CA GLY A 90 10.14 -11.85 2.80
C GLY A 90 9.05 -10.89 3.23
N ARG A 91 8.82 -9.83 2.49
CA ARG A 91 7.73 -8.90 2.78
C ARG A 91 6.43 -9.48 2.24
N ILE A 92 5.33 -9.19 2.93
CA ILE A 92 4.01 -9.59 2.45
C ILE A 92 3.59 -8.62 1.34
N LEU A 93 3.06 -9.15 0.25
CA LEU A 93 2.47 -8.33 -0.81
C LEU A 93 0.97 -8.23 -0.57
N GLY A 94 0.44 -7.03 -0.52
CA GLY A 94 -0.99 -6.87 -0.26
C GLY A 94 -1.58 -5.56 -0.73
N GLN A 95 -2.90 -5.55 -0.75
CA GLN A 95 -3.70 -4.36 -1.01
C GLN A 95 -4.34 -3.94 0.29
N LEU A 96 -4.34 -2.64 0.57
CA LEU A 96 -4.92 -2.10 1.80
C LEU A 96 -6.26 -1.43 1.49
N PHE A 97 -7.20 -1.59 2.42
CA PHE A 97 -8.51 -0.93 2.35
C PHE A 97 -8.78 -0.28 3.70
N VAL A 98 -9.31 0.94 3.70
CA VAL A 98 -9.57 1.68 4.93
C VAL A 98 -11.02 2.13 5.02
N GLY A 99 -11.50 2.28 6.25
CA GLY A 99 -12.83 2.83 6.48
C GLY A 99 -13.96 1.85 6.21
N ASP A 100 -13.69 0.56 6.22
CA ASP A 100 -14.70 -0.45 5.95
C ASP A 100 -14.70 -1.51 7.04
N LYS A 101 -15.82 -1.67 7.70
CA LYS A 101 -15.96 -2.62 8.79
C LYS A 101 -16.34 -4.01 8.32
N GLU A 102 -16.77 -4.14 7.08
CA GLU A 102 -17.20 -5.43 6.54
C GLU A 102 -16.18 -5.98 5.57
N VAL A 103 -15.57 -7.09 5.95
CA VAL A 103 -14.55 -7.74 5.12
C VAL A 103 -15.05 -8.01 3.70
N MET A 104 -16.30 -8.40 3.57
CA MET A 104 -16.86 -8.74 2.27
C MET A 104 -16.97 -7.57 1.32
N SER A 105 -16.98 -6.35 1.82
CA SER A 105 -17.13 -5.19 0.96
C SER A 105 -15.84 -4.76 0.28
N VAL A 106 -14.69 -5.37 0.62
CA VAL A 106 -13.41 -5.02 -0.03
C VAL A 106 -13.45 -5.24 -1.53
N ASN A 107 -14.27 -6.16 -2.01
CA ASN A 107 -14.37 -6.42 -3.44
C ASN A 107 -15.09 -5.30 -4.19
N LYS A 108 -15.77 -4.42 -3.48
CA LYS A 108 -16.51 -3.31 -4.06
C LYS A 108 -15.84 -1.97 -3.77
N LYS A 109 -14.78 -1.98 -3.00
CA LYS A 109 -14.13 -0.77 -2.56
C LYS A 109 -12.79 -0.58 -3.26
N LYS A 110 -12.44 0.67 -3.50
CA LYS A 110 -11.14 0.98 -4.11
C LYS A 110 -10.06 0.85 -3.05
N SER A 111 -9.01 0.11 -3.35
CA SER A 111 -7.88 -0.06 -2.43
C SER A 111 -7.09 1.24 -2.29
N VAL A 112 -6.33 1.35 -1.20
CA VAL A 112 -5.39 2.44 -1.02
C VAL A 112 -4.37 2.43 -2.16
N ASN A 113 -3.94 1.23 -2.60
CA ASN A 113 -3.03 1.07 -3.73
C ASN A 113 -3.59 1.74 -4.99
N GLN A 114 -4.88 1.49 -5.30
CA GLN A 114 -5.50 2.07 -6.48
C GLN A 114 -5.70 3.57 -6.33
N GLN A 115 -6.05 4.05 -5.15
CA GLN A 115 -6.17 5.49 -4.90
C GLN A 115 -4.84 6.20 -5.13
N MET A 116 -3.76 5.56 -4.72
CA MET A 116 -2.40 6.09 -4.91
C MET A 116 -2.09 6.25 -6.40
N ILE A 117 -2.46 5.25 -7.20
CA ILE A 117 -2.27 5.30 -8.66
C ILE A 117 -3.11 6.44 -9.25
N ASP A 118 -4.38 6.50 -8.88
CA ASP A 118 -5.32 7.47 -9.46
C ASP A 118 -4.92 8.92 -9.15
N GLU A 119 -4.32 9.15 -7.98
CA GLU A 119 -3.94 10.50 -7.55
C GLU A 119 -2.52 10.89 -7.96
N GLY A 120 -1.82 10.01 -8.68
CA GLY A 120 -0.51 10.33 -9.22
C GLY A 120 0.64 10.21 -8.25
N TYR A 121 0.50 9.38 -7.21
CA TYR A 121 1.56 9.20 -6.23
C TYR A 121 2.47 8.02 -6.54
N CYS A 122 2.11 7.18 -7.49
CA CYS A 122 2.93 6.03 -7.84
C CYS A 122 2.70 5.61 -9.28
N TRP A 123 3.59 4.75 -9.76
CA TRP A 123 3.44 4.09 -11.05
C TRP A 123 2.83 2.70 -10.83
N VAL A 124 2.14 2.19 -11.84
CA VAL A 124 1.70 0.80 -11.83
C VAL A 124 2.94 -0.09 -11.99
N TYR A 125 3.06 -1.09 -11.13
CA TYR A 125 4.20 -1.98 -11.13
C TYR A 125 3.76 -3.44 -11.10
N ASN A 126 4.23 -4.22 -12.05
CA ASN A 126 3.86 -5.63 -12.15
C ASN A 126 5.05 -6.58 -12.02
N GLY A 127 6.12 -6.12 -11.40
CA GLY A 127 7.31 -6.94 -11.16
C GLY A 127 8.40 -6.82 -12.19
N GLY A 128 8.16 -6.05 -13.25
CA GLY A 128 9.16 -5.84 -14.29
C GLY A 128 10.11 -4.69 -13.98
N THR A 129 10.65 -4.10 -15.03
CA THR A 129 11.55 -2.95 -14.90
C THR A 129 10.74 -1.74 -14.43
N LYS A 130 11.27 -1.05 -13.44
CA LYS A 130 10.63 0.15 -12.92
C LYS A 130 10.73 1.30 -13.91
N LYS A 131 9.60 1.97 -14.11
CA LYS A 131 9.56 3.20 -14.89
C LYS A 131 9.62 4.37 -13.92
N LYS A 132 10.54 5.27 -14.13
CA LYS A 132 10.66 6.45 -13.27
C LYS A 132 10.33 7.72 -14.07
N ASP A 133 9.09 7.80 -14.55
CA ASP A 133 8.62 8.97 -15.27
C ASP A 133 7.96 9.95 -14.30
N PHE A 134 8.76 10.83 -13.73
CA PHE A 134 8.28 11.80 -12.75
C PHE A 134 7.31 12.81 -13.35
N ALA A 135 7.47 13.15 -14.63
CA ALA A 135 6.56 14.07 -15.27
C ALA A 135 5.15 13.51 -15.36
N GLU A 136 5.01 12.21 -15.57
CA GLU A 136 3.72 11.53 -15.58
C GLU A 136 3.02 11.68 -14.22
N LEU A 137 3.76 11.48 -13.12
CA LEU A 137 3.19 11.62 -11.80
C LEU A 137 2.76 13.05 -11.50
N GLU A 138 3.60 14.01 -11.85
CA GLU A 138 3.29 15.42 -11.63
C GLU A 138 2.05 15.84 -12.42
N ALA A 139 1.93 15.39 -13.67
CA ALA A 139 0.79 15.69 -14.50
C ALA A 139 -0.51 15.11 -13.89
N LYS A 140 -0.45 13.90 -13.40
CA LYS A 140 -1.60 13.25 -12.76
C LYS A 140 -2.03 13.99 -11.50
N ARG A 141 -1.08 14.42 -10.67
CA ARG A 141 -1.40 15.17 -9.47
C ARG A 141 -2.10 16.48 -9.79
N LYS A 142 -1.66 17.16 -10.81
CA LYS A 142 -2.28 18.41 -11.24
C LYS A 142 -3.72 18.20 -11.70
N SER A 143 -4.01 17.10 -12.37
CA SER A 143 -5.35 16.84 -12.88
C SER A 143 -6.35 16.46 -11.77
N THR A 144 -5.87 16.10 -10.58
CA THR A 144 -6.74 15.74 -9.46
C THR A 144 -6.95 16.87 -8.45
N LEU A 145 -6.30 18.00 -8.65
CA LEU A 145 -6.43 19.15 -7.73
C LEU A 145 -7.66 20.03 -8.02
#